data_1a951a02325acedfeb89ac7eb1b88eb9
#
_entry.id   1a951a02325acedfeb89ac7eb1b88eb9
#
_cell.length_a   1.000
_cell.length_b   1.000
_cell.length_c   1.000
_cell.angle_alpha   90.00
_cell.angle_beta   90.00
_cell.angle_gamma   90.00
#
_symmetry.space_group_name_H-M   'P 1'
#
loop_
_entity.id
_entity.type
_entity.pdbx_description
1 polymer ?
#
loop_
_entity_poly.entity_id
_entity_poly.type
_entity_poly.pdbx_seq_one_letter_code
_entity_poly.pdbx_strand_id
1 'polypeptide(L)'
;MVLGMCVAALAVAGCARVEVETPAEAARRQAAEAGVAIEAVSAAGHEVQRDGPIAWPDEVDDVAYPLDGYERKAPGSGKPDCPDVQLVDYAGDAVKYHRPLKVSPFFRERLLQFEMVVKEVGARHYGRPPSAIVHYGAFNCRRISGRAKLSEHALGNALDVAGFAFDADPMLPGPLGEDLRVDLLEHWRATDPIGAHHADFLHDLARELAARPDIFRGMLGPGAAGHENHFHLDVGVWRYLTMEAVR
;
A
#
# COMPACT_ATOMS: atom_id res chain seq x y z
N MET A 1 -18.04 64.52 60.37
CA MET A 1 -18.28 63.08 60.16
C MET A 1 -18.84 62.93 58.78
N VAL A 2 -18.02 62.56 57.79
CA VAL A 2 -18.41 62.37 56.39
C VAL A 2 -18.33 60.88 56.09
N LEU A 3 -19.47 60.25 55.82
CA LEU A 3 -19.54 58.85 55.39
C LEU A 3 -19.16 58.76 53.93
N GLY A 4 -18.07 58.08 53.64
CA GLY A 4 -17.71 57.70 52.30
C GLY A 4 -18.46 56.42 51.86
N MET A 5 -19.25 56.54 50.79
CA MET A 5 -19.85 55.38 50.08
C MET A 5 -18.81 54.80 49.19
N CYS A 6 -18.42 53.54 49.44
CA CYS A 6 -17.68 52.70 48.48
C CYS A 6 -18.66 52.12 47.46
N VAL A 7 -18.53 52.49 46.19
CA VAL A 7 -19.22 51.86 45.07
C VAL A 7 -18.39 50.65 44.65
N ALA A 8 -18.94 49.48 44.86
CA ALA A 8 -18.36 48.23 44.37
C ALA A 8 -18.70 48.05 42.88
N ALA A 9 -17.68 48.10 42.03
CA ALA A 9 -17.84 47.77 40.61
C ALA A 9 -17.90 46.24 40.47
N LEU A 10 -19.05 45.69 40.07
CA LEU A 10 -19.18 44.32 39.65
C LEU A 10 -18.54 44.17 38.24
N ALA A 11 -17.40 43.47 38.18
CA ALA A 11 -16.83 42.99 36.95
C ALA A 11 -17.69 41.82 36.45
N VAL A 12 -18.44 42.01 35.36
CA VAL A 12 -19.13 40.95 34.65
C VAL A 12 -18.07 40.19 33.84
N ALA A 13 -17.63 39.05 34.37
CA ALA A 13 -16.81 38.12 33.61
C ALA A 13 -17.70 37.50 32.52
N GLY A 14 -17.51 37.96 31.30
CA GLY A 14 -18.12 37.34 30.12
C GLY A 14 -17.61 35.91 30.00
N CYS A 15 -18.50 34.94 30.21
CA CYS A 15 -18.22 33.54 29.84
C CYS A 15 -18.07 33.49 28.32
N ALA A 16 -16.83 33.38 27.84
CA ALA A 16 -16.59 33.04 26.46
C ALA A 16 -17.20 31.63 26.22
N ARG A 17 -18.22 31.56 25.37
CA ARG A 17 -18.74 30.27 24.92
C ARG A 17 -17.61 29.59 24.17
N VAL A 18 -17.09 28.49 24.69
CA VAL A 18 -16.30 27.56 23.90
C VAL A 18 -17.25 26.86 22.96
N GLU A 19 -17.24 27.26 21.70
CA GLU A 19 -17.95 26.53 20.66
C GLU A 19 -17.25 25.20 20.48
N VAL A 20 -17.94 24.13 20.83
CA VAL A 20 -17.45 22.75 20.61
C VAL A 20 -17.72 22.45 19.13
N GLU A 21 -16.64 22.24 18.38
CA GLU A 21 -16.69 21.87 16.96
C GLU A 21 -17.53 20.60 16.78
N THR A 22 -18.48 20.63 15.86
CA THR A 22 -19.29 19.47 15.53
C THR A 22 -18.46 18.43 14.75
N PRO A 23 -18.80 17.13 14.79
CA PRO A 23 -18.11 16.10 13.99
C PRO A 23 -18.07 16.44 12.49
N ALA A 24 -19.10 17.09 11.95
CA ALA A 24 -19.15 17.51 10.56
C ALA A 24 -18.20 18.67 10.23
N GLU A 25 -18.01 19.60 11.17
CA GLU A 25 -17.05 20.71 11.04
C GLU A 25 -15.62 20.19 11.17
N ALA A 26 -15.36 19.28 12.11
CA ALA A 26 -14.07 18.60 12.25
C ALA A 26 -13.68 17.84 10.97
N ALA A 27 -14.62 17.09 10.38
CA ALA A 27 -14.39 16.38 9.13
C ALA A 27 -14.09 17.32 7.95
N ARG A 28 -14.81 18.46 7.85
CA ARG A 28 -14.54 19.47 6.81
C ARG A 28 -13.17 20.12 6.99
N ARG A 29 -12.78 20.43 8.22
CA ARG A 29 -11.48 21.01 8.53
C ARG A 29 -10.37 20.03 8.17
N GLN A 30 -10.48 18.75 8.57
CA GLN A 30 -9.52 17.70 8.21
C GLN A 30 -9.40 17.54 6.69
N ALA A 31 -10.50 17.54 5.96
CA ALA A 31 -10.49 17.46 4.49
C ALA A 31 -9.80 18.68 3.85
N ALA A 32 -10.01 19.89 4.39
CA ALA A 32 -9.35 21.09 3.91
C ALA A 32 -7.83 21.06 4.22
N GLU A 33 -7.45 20.65 5.42
CA GLU A 33 -6.05 20.48 5.84
C GLU A 33 -5.34 19.41 4.98
N ALA A 34 -6.02 18.30 4.69
CA ALA A 34 -5.51 17.26 3.79
C ALA A 34 -5.32 17.80 2.36
N GLY A 35 -6.28 18.57 1.84
CA GLY A 35 -6.15 19.20 0.53
C GLY A 35 -4.94 20.11 0.41
N VAL A 36 -4.68 20.93 1.41
CA VAL A 36 -3.48 21.79 1.46
C VAL A 36 -2.21 20.95 1.55
N ALA A 37 -2.20 19.87 2.35
CA ALA A 37 -1.05 18.99 2.49
C ALA A 37 -0.76 18.22 1.18
N ILE A 38 -1.79 17.72 0.51
CA ILE A 38 -1.69 17.05 -0.79
C ILE A 38 -1.14 18.01 -1.86
N GLU A 39 -1.65 19.25 -1.89
CA GLU A 39 -1.18 20.27 -2.83
C GLU A 39 0.30 20.62 -2.58
N ALA A 40 0.72 20.73 -1.32
CA ALA A 40 2.11 21.00 -0.96
C ALA A 40 3.05 19.87 -1.36
N VAL A 41 2.66 18.61 -1.21
CA VAL A 41 3.45 17.43 -1.63
C VAL A 41 3.49 17.34 -3.15
N SER A 42 2.36 17.57 -3.84
CA SER A 42 2.29 17.57 -5.31
C SER A 42 3.10 18.71 -5.95
N ALA A 43 3.16 19.88 -5.31
CA ALA A 43 3.94 21.04 -5.79
C ALA A 43 5.46 20.79 -5.72
N ALA A 44 5.93 19.77 -4.99
CA ALA A 44 7.33 19.37 -4.92
C ALA A 44 7.86 18.72 -6.22
N GLY A 45 7.08 18.70 -7.29
CA GLY A 45 7.57 18.49 -8.66
C GLY A 45 7.45 17.08 -9.23
N HIS A 46 6.50 16.29 -8.76
CA HIS A 46 6.24 14.98 -9.35
C HIS A 46 4.85 14.95 -10.02
N GLU A 47 4.86 14.87 -11.34
CA GLU A 47 3.63 14.64 -12.11
C GLU A 47 3.17 13.19 -11.86
N VAL A 48 2.10 13.05 -11.08
CA VAL A 48 1.45 11.76 -10.86
C VAL A 48 0.62 11.44 -12.10
N GLN A 49 0.95 10.38 -12.80
CA GLN A 49 0.16 9.91 -13.94
C GLN A 49 -1.16 9.31 -13.42
N ARG A 50 -2.22 10.12 -13.37
CA ARG A 50 -3.50 9.78 -12.74
C ARG A 50 -4.42 8.92 -13.60
N ASP A 51 -4.23 8.93 -14.93
CA ASP A 51 -5.15 8.32 -15.87
C ASP A 51 -4.45 7.25 -16.72
N GLY A 52 -5.12 6.12 -16.89
CA GLY A 52 -4.69 5.07 -17.80
C GLY A 52 -4.85 3.66 -17.23
N PRO A 53 -4.84 2.64 -18.10
CA PRO A 53 -4.94 1.25 -17.68
C PRO A 53 -3.69 0.82 -16.90
N ILE A 54 -3.90 -0.03 -15.90
CA ILE A 54 -2.80 -0.80 -15.30
C ILE A 54 -2.56 -1.98 -16.25
N ALA A 55 -1.52 -1.90 -17.05
CA ALA A 55 -1.22 -2.87 -18.10
C ALA A 55 0.29 -3.08 -18.26
N TRP A 56 0.68 -4.26 -18.71
CA TRP A 56 2.05 -4.49 -19.16
C TRP A 56 2.38 -3.62 -20.38
N PRO A 57 3.65 -3.23 -20.59
CA PRO A 57 4.10 -2.65 -21.83
C PRO A 57 3.78 -3.56 -23.02
N ASP A 58 3.51 -2.99 -24.20
CA ASP A 58 3.21 -3.76 -25.42
C ASP A 58 4.35 -4.73 -25.80
N GLU A 59 5.59 -4.27 -25.61
CA GLU A 59 6.78 -5.10 -25.80
C GLU A 59 7.44 -5.36 -24.43
N VAL A 60 7.51 -6.61 -24.05
CA VAL A 60 8.19 -7.07 -22.85
C VAL A 60 9.31 -8.01 -23.25
N ASP A 61 10.55 -7.60 -23.07
CA ASP A 61 11.69 -8.49 -23.17
C ASP A 61 11.51 -9.68 -22.23
N ASP A 62 11.64 -10.89 -22.79
CA ASP A 62 11.50 -12.11 -22.01
C ASP A 62 12.78 -12.31 -21.18
N VAL A 63 12.81 -11.68 -20.01
CA VAL A 63 13.89 -11.89 -19.04
C VAL A 63 13.89 -13.37 -18.70
N ALA A 64 15.02 -14.03 -18.91
CA ALA A 64 15.21 -15.43 -18.52
C ALA A 64 15.14 -15.53 -17.00
N TYR A 65 13.96 -15.78 -16.47
CA TYR A 65 13.82 -16.17 -15.08
C TYR A 65 14.37 -17.60 -14.94
N PRO A 66 15.22 -17.89 -13.95
CA PRO A 66 15.54 -19.25 -13.59
C PRO A 66 14.29 -19.88 -12.96
N LEU A 67 13.36 -20.25 -13.82
CA LEU A 67 12.15 -20.99 -13.45
C LEU A 67 12.63 -22.39 -13.15
N ASP A 68 13.10 -22.60 -11.94
CA ASP A 68 13.57 -23.87 -11.45
C ASP A 68 12.62 -24.97 -11.87
N GLY A 69 13.15 -26.09 -12.31
CA GLY A 69 12.38 -27.21 -12.86
C GLY A 69 11.43 -27.89 -11.87
N TYR A 70 10.93 -27.14 -10.88
CA TYR A 70 9.93 -27.63 -9.93
C TYR A 70 8.62 -27.97 -10.62
N GLU A 71 8.20 -29.21 -10.46
CA GLU A 71 6.92 -29.69 -10.96
C GLU A 71 5.79 -28.97 -10.19
N ARG A 72 4.95 -28.25 -10.93
CA ARG A 72 3.81 -27.53 -10.37
C ARG A 72 2.52 -28.31 -10.40
N LYS A 73 2.49 -29.50 -11.03
CA LYS A 73 1.31 -30.37 -10.99
C LYS A 73 1.13 -30.93 -9.58
N ALA A 74 -0.05 -30.78 -9.04
CA ALA A 74 -0.43 -31.26 -7.73
C ALA A 74 -1.82 -31.89 -7.78
N PRO A 75 -1.97 -33.06 -8.41
CA PRO A 75 -3.28 -33.74 -8.52
C PRO A 75 -3.79 -34.17 -7.14
N GLY A 76 -5.09 -34.47 -7.08
CA GLY A 76 -5.76 -34.90 -5.82
C GLY A 76 -6.39 -33.75 -5.04
N SER A 77 -7.13 -34.11 -3.99
CA SER A 77 -7.96 -33.19 -3.18
C SER A 77 -7.43 -32.92 -1.76
N GLY A 78 -6.44 -33.67 -1.28
CA GLY A 78 -5.82 -33.50 0.04
C GLY A 78 -4.80 -32.35 0.06
N LYS A 79 -4.07 -32.19 1.16
CA LYS A 79 -2.93 -31.28 1.25
C LYS A 79 -1.92 -31.66 0.15
N PRO A 80 -1.43 -30.71 -0.65
CA PRO A 80 -0.44 -31.03 -1.68
C PRO A 80 0.89 -31.43 -1.05
N ASP A 81 1.62 -32.29 -1.74
CA ASP A 81 3.03 -32.51 -1.50
C ASP A 81 3.80 -31.40 -2.20
N CYS A 82 4.42 -30.52 -1.42
CA CYS A 82 5.18 -29.41 -1.98
C CYS A 82 6.66 -29.80 -2.06
N PRO A 83 7.37 -29.35 -3.10
CA PRO A 83 8.80 -29.60 -3.21
C PRO A 83 9.55 -28.98 -2.03
N ASP A 84 10.65 -29.61 -1.65
CA ASP A 84 11.59 -29.03 -0.70
C ASP A 84 12.38 -27.91 -1.39
N VAL A 85 11.98 -26.68 -1.11
CA VAL A 85 12.55 -25.48 -1.72
C VAL A 85 13.46 -24.77 -0.72
N GLN A 86 14.57 -24.25 -1.21
CA GLN A 86 15.42 -23.39 -0.40
C GLN A 86 14.68 -22.09 -0.10
N LEU A 87 14.50 -21.78 1.19
CA LEU A 87 13.90 -20.53 1.66
C LEU A 87 14.89 -19.76 2.52
N VAL A 88 14.82 -18.45 2.42
CA VAL A 88 15.57 -17.51 3.27
C VAL A 88 14.59 -16.63 4.04
N ASP A 89 14.96 -16.26 5.27
CA ASP A 89 14.24 -15.26 6.04
C ASP A 89 14.57 -13.87 5.48
N TYR A 90 13.54 -13.04 5.31
CA TYR A 90 13.68 -11.69 4.77
C TYR A 90 12.75 -10.72 5.49
N ALA A 91 13.29 -9.60 5.94
CA ALA A 91 12.53 -8.57 6.68
C ALA A 91 12.49 -7.19 5.99
N GLY A 92 12.97 -7.13 4.75
CA GLY A 92 13.08 -5.90 3.96
C GLY A 92 14.42 -5.18 4.13
N ASP A 93 14.82 -4.46 3.11
CA ASP A 93 16.04 -3.65 3.05
C ASP A 93 15.69 -2.17 2.93
N ALA A 94 15.24 -1.71 1.78
CA ALA A 94 14.87 -0.32 1.53
C ALA A 94 13.55 0.08 2.20
N VAL A 95 12.59 -0.85 2.31
CA VAL A 95 11.36 -0.73 3.10
C VAL A 95 11.19 -2.00 3.92
N LYS A 96 10.84 -1.89 5.19
CA LYS A 96 10.66 -3.05 6.05
C LYS A 96 9.31 -3.74 5.78
N TYR A 97 9.23 -5.02 6.12
CA TYR A 97 7.96 -5.74 6.20
C TYR A 97 7.49 -5.75 7.65
N HIS A 98 6.17 -5.61 7.88
CA HIS A 98 5.62 -5.58 9.25
C HIS A 98 5.93 -6.85 10.07
N ARG A 99 6.31 -7.93 9.39
CA ARG A 99 6.85 -9.17 9.96
C ARG A 99 7.74 -9.87 8.92
N PRO A 100 8.71 -10.71 9.34
CA PRO A 100 9.59 -11.41 8.41
C PRO A 100 8.84 -12.33 7.46
N LEU A 101 9.37 -12.46 6.24
CA LEU A 101 8.93 -13.35 5.18
C LEU A 101 9.84 -14.58 5.10
N LYS A 102 9.30 -15.68 4.55
CA LYS A 102 10.10 -16.79 4.02
C LYS A 102 9.94 -16.82 2.51
N VAL A 103 11.02 -16.65 1.78
CA VAL A 103 11.02 -16.50 0.31
C VAL A 103 12.17 -17.28 -0.32
N SER A 104 12.05 -17.61 -1.61
CA SER A 104 13.19 -18.15 -2.35
C SER A 104 14.28 -17.07 -2.49
N PRO A 105 15.58 -17.46 -2.60
CA PRO A 105 16.65 -16.49 -2.84
C PRO A 105 16.41 -15.64 -4.09
N PHE A 106 15.88 -16.24 -5.15
CA PHE A 106 15.55 -15.53 -6.39
C PHE A 106 14.46 -14.50 -6.18
N PHE A 107 13.37 -14.85 -5.49
CA PHE A 107 12.27 -13.91 -5.22
C PHE A 107 12.70 -12.76 -4.30
N ARG A 108 13.60 -13.02 -3.35
CA ARG A 108 14.20 -11.96 -2.52
C ARG A 108 14.85 -10.87 -3.37
N GLU A 109 15.57 -11.22 -4.46
CA GLU A 109 16.18 -10.22 -5.36
C GLU A 109 15.13 -9.34 -6.07
N ARG A 110 13.96 -9.91 -6.35
CA ARG A 110 12.82 -9.13 -6.92
C ARG A 110 12.20 -8.22 -5.86
N LEU A 111 12.12 -8.69 -4.62
CA LEU A 111 11.60 -7.86 -3.51
C LEU A 111 12.48 -6.65 -3.22
N LEU A 112 13.79 -6.72 -3.38
CA LEU A 112 14.69 -5.55 -3.30
C LEU A 112 14.30 -4.46 -4.33
N GLN A 113 14.01 -4.86 -5.56
CA GLN A 113 13.58 -3.93 -6.61
C GLN A 113 12.17 -3.39 -6.34
N PHE A 114 11.26 -4.25 -5.89
CA PHE A 114 9.91 -3.86 -5.48
C PHE A 114 9.93 -2.79 -4.37
N GLU A 115 10.76 -2.97 -3.35
CA GLU A 115 10.90 -2.01 -2.25
C GLU A 115 11.39 -0.64 -2.72
N MET A 116 12.27 -0.59 -3.75
CA MET A 116 12.70 0.67 -4.34
C MET A 116 11.53 1.40 -5.00
N VAL A 117 10.69 0.69 -5.78
CA VAL A 117 9.47 1.26 -6.37
C VAL A 117 8.53 1.77 -5.28
N VAL A 118 8.26 0.95 -4.25
CA VAL A 118 7.42 1.34 -3.11
C VAL A 118 7.94 2.60 -2.43
N LYS A 119 9.25 2.67 -2.20
CA LYS A 119 9.92 3.84 -1.60
C LYS A 119 9.73 5.09 -2.43
N GLU A 120 9.94 5.00 -3.75
CA GLU A 120 9.83 6.14 -4.67
C GLU A 120 8.40 6.64 -4.80
N VAL A 121 7.44 5.72 -5.00
CA VAL A 121 6.02 6.09 -5.11
C VAL A 121 5.51 6.65 -3.78
N GLY A 122 5.87 6.04 -2.66
CA GLY A 122 5.52 6.55 -1.34
C GLY A 122 6.05 7.97 -1.10
N ALA A 123 7.30 8.24 -1.48
CA ALA A 123 7.89 9.57 -1.35
C ALA A 123 7.19 10.61 -2.25
N ARG A 124 6.74 10.23 -3.45
CA ARG A 124 5.97 11.13 -4.34
C ARG A 124 4.63 11.54 -3.73
N HIS A 125 3.91 10.59 -3.12
CA HIS A 125 2.57 10.83 -2.60
C HIS A 125 2.53 11.42 -1.18
N TYR A 126 3.49 11.04 -0.34
CA TYR A 126 3.47 11.37 1.09
C TYR A 126 4.67 12.19 1.56
N GLY A 127 5.60 12.58 0.65
CA GLY A 127 6.83 13.27 1.03
C GLY A 127 7.81 12.37 1.80
N ARG A 128 7.46 11.12 2.06
CA ARG A 128 8.27 10.13 2.78
C ARG A 128 7.99 8.71 2.30
N PRO A 129 8.95 7.78 2.42
CA PRO A 129 8.70 6.38 2.10
C PRO A 129 7.81 5.71 3.14
N PRO A 130 7.12 4.61 2.80
CA PRO A 130 6.49 3.76 3.81
C PRO A 130 7.52 3.24 4.81
N SER A 131 7.16 3.18 6.08
CA SER A 131 7.95 2.55 7.14
C SER A 131 7.83 1.02 7.10
N ALA A 132 6.67 0.51 6.63
CA ALA A 132 6.48 -0.93 6.47
C ALA A 132 5.50 -1.30 5.36
N ILE A 133 5.81 -2.42 4.69
CA ILE A 133 4.90 -3.16 3.82
C ILE A 133 4.12 -4.15 4.68
N VAL A 134 2.79 -4.05 4.62
CA VAL A 134 1.86 -4.95 5.32
C VAL A 134 1.43 -6.06 4.37
N HIS A 135 1.50 -7.32 4.81
CA HIS A 135 1.27 -8.46 3.92
C HIS A 135 0.53 -9.61 4.63
N TYR A 136 -0.11 -10.48 3.85
CA TYR A 136 -0.72 -11.72 4.36
C TYR A 136 0.27 -12.88 4.40
N GLY A 137 1.32 -12.85 3.58
CA GLY A 137 2.38 -13.86 3.59
C GLY A 137 3.04 -14.05 2.24
N ALA A 138 4.13 -14.84 2.25
CA ALA A 138 4.84 -15.23 1.04
C ALA A 138 4.84 -16.75 0.85
N PHE A 139 5.42 -17.52 1.78
CA PHE A 139 5.45 -18.97 1.67
C PHE A 139 4.21 -19.62 2.27
N ASN A 140 3.54 -20.46 1.45
CA ASN A 140 2.42 -21.30 1.89
C ASN A 140 2.27 -22.51 0.94
N CYS A 141 2.48 -23.72 1.46
CA CYS A 141 2.30 -24.95 0.71
C CYS A 141 0.81 -25.21 0.41
N ARG A 142 0.36 -24.73 -0.74
CA ARG A 142 -1.03 -24.83 -1.19
C ARG A 142 -1.15 -24.91 -2.71
N ARG A 143 -2.29 -25.39 -3.19
CA ARG A 143 -2.68 -25.26 -4.59
C ARG A 143 -3.26 -23.87 -4.89
N ILE A 144 -3.25 -23.53 -6.17
CA ILE A 144 -4.13 -22.48 -6.69
C ILE A 144 -5.57 -22.95 -6.49
N SER A 145 -6.44 -22.05 -6.01
CA SER A 145 -7.85 -22.37 -5.76
C SER A 145 -8.52 -22.95 -7.00
N GLY A 146 -9.18 -24.10 -6.84
CA GLY A 146 -9.88 -24.79 -7.93
C GLY A 146 -8.98 -25.43 -9.00
N ARG A 147 -7.66 -25.50 -8.81
CA ARG A 147 -6.72 -26.05 -9.81
C ARG A 147 -5.85 -27.16 -9.23
N ALA A 148 -5.48 -28.12 -10.07
CA ALA A 148 -4.51 -29.18 -9.75
C ALA A 148 -3.05 -28.71 -9.98
N LYS A 149 -2.75 -27.48 -9.55
CA LYS A 149 -1.42 -26.85 -9.65
C LYS A 149 -1.04 -26.20 -8.33
N LEU A 150 0.22 -26.25 -7.97
CA LEU A 150 0.77 -25.51 -6.85
C LEU A 150 0.70 -24.00 -7.14
N SER A 151 0.41 -23.24 -6.09
CA SER A 151 0.59 -21.78 -6.08
C SER A 151 2.08 -21.43 -6.04
N GLU A 152 2.50 -20.30 -6.59
CA GLU A 152 3.87 -19.79 -6.45
C GLU A 152 4.24 -19.52 -4.98
N HIS A 153 3.26 -19.30 -4.10
CA HIS A 153 3.50 -19.31 -2.65
C HIS A 153 4.12 -20.62 -2.14
N ALA A 154 3.77 -21.76 -2.74
CA ALA A 154 4.34 -23.06 -2.35
C ALA A 154 5.83 -23.19 -2.70
N LEU A 155 6.35 -22.30 -3.53
CA LEU A 155 7.76 -22.24 -3.92
C LEU A 155 8.49 -21.04 -3.29
N GLY A 156 7.82 -20.24 -2.46
CA GLY A 156 8.37 -19.00 -1.91
C GLY A 156 8.60 -17.92 -2.97
N ASN A 157 7.86 -17.95 -4.07
CA ASN A 157 7.99 -17.08 -5.23
C ASN A 157 6.83 -16.07 -5.38
N ALA A 158 6.04 -15.90 -4.34
CA ALA A 158 4.90 -14.97 -4.33
C ALA A 158 4.78 -14.21 -3.00
N LEU A 159 4.13 -13.05 -3.05
CA LEU A 159 3.82 -12.19 -1.91
C LEU A 159 2.41 -11.62 -2.05
N ASP A 160 1.63 -11.68 -0.97
CA ASP A 160 0.30 -11.05 -0.88
C ASP A 160 0.42 -9.75 -0.05
N VAL A 161 0.48 -8.59 -0.72
CA VAL A 161 0.60 -7.25 -0.10
C VAL A 161 -0.78 -6.71 0.24
N ALA A 162 -1.05 -6.47 1.51
CA ALA A 162 -2.34 -5.94 1.99
C ALA A 162 -2.36 -4.41 2.08
N GLY A 163 -1.21 -3.76 2.25
CA GLY A 163 -1.13 -2.31 2.40
C GLY A 163 0.25 -1.82 2.85
N PHE A 164 0.28 -0.57 3.29
CA PHE A 164 1.51 0.15 3.64
C PHE A 164 1.28 0.96 4.92
N ALA A 165 2.29 1.02 5.77
CA ALA A 165 2.30 1.89 6.94
C ALA A 165 3.33 3.01 6.74
N PHE A 166 3.03 4.18 7.28
CA PHE A 166 3.92 5.35 7.28
C PHE A 166 3.98 5.89 8.71
N ASP A 167 5.17 5.98 9.27
CA ASP A 167 5.37 6.57 10.59
C ASP A 167 5.17 8.09 10.52
N ALA A 168 4.75 8.70 11.63
CA ALA A 168 4.55 10.15 11.70
C ALA A 168 5.81 10.93 11.29
N ASP A 169 5.59 12.03 10.58
CA ASP A 169 6.63 13.00 10.25
C ASP A 169 6.13 14.40 10.62
N PRO A 170 6.63 14.99 11.74
CA PRO A 170 6.19 16.29 12.21
C PRO A 170 6.57 17.45 11.27
N MET A 171 7.39 17.20 10.25
CA MET A 171 7.75 18.19 9.24
C MET A 171 6.70 18.31 8.15
N LEU A 172 5.78 17.34 8.05
CA LEU A 172 4.70 17.35 7.08
C LEU A 172 3.43 17.94 7.69
N PRO A 173 2.69 18.76 6.94
CA PRO A 173 1.47 19.40 7.44
C PRO A 173 0.27 18.45 7.46
N GLY A 174 -0.66 18.72 8.40
CA GLY A 174 -1.98 18.09 8.44
C GLY A 174 -1.95 16.57 8.62
N PRO A 175 -3.03 15.89 8.22
CA PRO A 175 -3.19 14.45 8.41
C PRO A 175 -2.11 13.59 7.75
N LEU A 176 -1.47 14.08 6.68
CA LEU A 176 -0.38 13.37 6.03
C LEU A 176 0.91 13.32 6.87
N GLY A 177 1.04 14.17 7.89
CA GLY A 177 2.14 14.14 8.84
C GLY A 177 1.96 13.17 10.01
N GLU A 178 0.79 12.58 10.16
CA GLU A 178 0.48 11.61 11.21
C GLU A 178 0.89 10.18 10.82
N ASP A 179 0.79 9.24 11.76
CA ASP A 179 0.88 7.82 11.45
C ASP A 179 -0.25 7.43 10.50
N LEU A 180 0.11 6.85 9.35
CA LEU A 180 -0.85 6.48 8.32
C LEU A 180 -0.81 4.99 8.04
N ARG A 181 -1.97 4.46 7.70
CA ARG A 181 -2.10 3.13 7.13
C ARG A 181 -2.93 3.18 5.85
N VAL A 182 -2.39 2.66 4.78
CA VAL A 182 -3.04 2.59 3.47
C VAL A 182 -3.27 1.13 3.13
N ASP A 183 -4.52 0.67 3.24
CA ASP A 183 -4.92 -0.70 2.97
C ASP A 183 -5.66 -0.80 1.63
N LEU A 184 -5.39 -1.84 0.84
CA LEU A 184 -6.04 -2.04 -0.45
C LEU A 184 -7.56 -2.17 -0.31
N LEU A 185 -8.02 -2.92 0.70
CA LEU A 185 -9.46 -3.14 0.92
C LEU A 185 -10.23 -1.85 1.14
N GLU A 186 -9.66 -0.93 1.91
CA GLU A 186 -10.33 0.30 2.34
C GLU A 186 -10.17 1.42 1.31
N HIS A 187 -9.00 1.48 0.65
CA HIS A 187 -8.61 2.68 -0.07
C HIS A 187 -8.59 2.53 -1.60
N TRP A 188 -8.57 1.31 -2.15
CA TRP A 188 -8.50 1.14 -3.61
C TRP A 188 -9.60 1.89 -4.38
N ARG A 189 -10.82 1.95 -3.82
CA ARG A 189 -11.99 2.60 -4.42
C ARG A 189 -12.46 3.82 -3.63
N ALA A 190 -11.65 4.33 -2.72
CA ALA A 190 -12.03 5.45 -1.88
C ALA A 190 -12.17 6.74 -2.70
N THR A 191 -13.16 7.57 -2.36
CA THR A 191 -13.51 8.80 -3.10
C THR A 191 -13.60 10.05 -2.21
N ASP A 192 -13.52 9.88 -0.88
CA ASP A 192 -13.38 11.03 0.00
C ASP A 192 -11.96 11.64 -0.16
N PRO A 193 -11.73 12.89 0.19
CA PRO A 193 -10.49 13.59 -0.16
C PRO A 193 -9.20 12.91 0.29
N ILE A 194 -9.19 12.31 1.50
CA ILE A 194 -8.02 11.59 2.03
C ILE A 194 -7.94 10.21 1.40
N GLY A 195 -9.06 9.49 1.35
CA GLY A 195 -9.14 8.17 0.74
C GLY A 195 -8.79 8.18 -0.74
N ALA A 196 -9.21 9.21 -1.50
CA ALA A 196 -8.85 9.37 -2.90
C ALA A 196 -7.34 9.54 -3.09
N HIS A 197 -6.66 10.27 -2.20
CA HIS A 197 -5.20 10.37 -2.23
C HIS A 197 -4.53 9.01 -1.96
N HIS A 198 -5.08 8.22 -1.04
CA HIS A 198 -4.60 6.85 -0.79
C HIS A 198 -4.86 5.93 -2.00
N ALA A 199 -6.02 6.09 -2.66
CA ALA A 199 -6.32 5.38 -3.91
C ALA A 199 -5.31 5.73 -5.01
N ASP A 200 -5.02 7.02 -5.22
CA ASP A 200 -4.04 7.50 -6.20
C ASP A 200 -2.65 6.87 -5.97
N PHE A 201 -2.20 6.80 -4.72
CA PHE A 201 -0.95 6.11 -4.37
C PHE A 201 -0.97 4.63 -4.76
N LEU A 202 -2.02 3.90 -4.41
CA LEU A 202 -2.13 2.46 -4.72
C LEU A 202 -2.18 2.21 -6.23
N HIS A 203 -2.91 3.05 -6.96
CA HIS A 203 -3.04 2.95 -8.41
C HIS A 203 -1.72 3.27 -9.11
N ASP A 204 -1.01 4.31 -8.65
CA ASP A 204 0.27 4.70 -9.20
C ASP A 204 1.34 3.63 -8.96
N LEU A 205 1.35 3.06 -7.75
CA LEU A 205 2.21 1.91 -7.43
C LEU A 205 1.94 0.72 -8.36
N ALA A 206 0.67 0.40 -8.61
CA ALA A 206 0.30 -0.70 -9.49
C ALA A 206 0.75 -0.44 -10.95
N ARG A 207 0.64 0.82 -11.45
CA ARG A 207 1.13 1.20 -12.78
C ARG A 207 2.65 1.11 -12.89
N GLU A 208 3.37 1.65 -11.90
CA GLU A 208 4.84 1.57 -11.86
C GLU A 208 5.34 0.12 -11.85
N LEU A 209 4.68 -0.76 -11.11
CA LEU A 209 5.02 -2.18 -11.10
C LEU A 209 4.68 -2.85 -12.43
N ALA A 210 3.56 -2.49 -13.06
CA ALA A 210 3.21 -2.99 -14.39
C ALA A 210 4.18 -2.51 -15.47
N ALA A 211 4.71 -1.29 -15.34
CA ALA A 211 5.77 -0.77 -16.22
C ALA A 211 7.14 -1.47 -16.02
N ARG A 212 7.30 -2.26 -14.96
CA ARG A 212 8.53 -2.97 -14.59
C ARG A 212 8.33 -4.51 -14.64
N PRO A 213 8.09 -5.07 -15.84
CA PRO A 213 7.85 -6.50 -16.01
C PRO A 213 9.06 -7.39 -15.65
N ASP A 214 10.21 -6.78 -15.41
CA ASP A 214 11.42 -7.39 -14.89
C ASP A 214 11.33 -7.72 -13.39
N ILE A 215 10.41 -7.10 -12.63
CA ILE A 215 10.23 -7.35 -11.19
C ILE A 215 9.31 -8.55 -10.98
N PHE A 216 8.10 -8.49 -11.54
CA PHE A 216 7.09 -9.54 -11.40
C PHE A 216 6.57 -10.03 -12.76
N ARG A 217 6.11 -11.27 -12.79
CA ARG A 217 5.45 -11.86 -13.96
C ARG A 217 3.95 -12.04 -13.74
N GLY A 218 3.52 -12.20 -12.49
CA GLY A 218 2.14 -12.32 -12.09
C GLY A 218 1.74 -11.16 -11.18
N MET A 219 0.66 -10.47 -11.54
CA MET A 219 0.07 -9.43 -10.71
C MET A 219 -1.45 -9.56 -10.70
N LEU A 220 -2.03 -9.76 -9.52
CA LEU A 220 -3.48 -9.69 -9.28
C LEU A 220 -3.74 -8.65 -8.21
N GLY A 221 -4.88 -8.00 -8.30
CA GLY A 221 -5.32 -7.03 -7.31
C GLY A 221 -6.84 -6.86 -7.32
N PRO A 222 -7.37 -5.79 -6.75
CA PRO A 222 -8.80 -5.51 -6.76
C PRO A 222 -9.38 -5.60 -8.17
N GLY A 223 -10.54 -6.29 -8.31
CA GLY A 223 -11.11 -6.68 -9.58
C GLY A 223 -10.78 -8.11 -10.03
N ALA A 224 -9.71 -8.72 -9.54
CA ALA A 224 -9.46 -10.15 -9.69
C ALA A 224 -10.14 -10.93 -8.55
N ALA A 225 -10.89 -11.97 -8.89
CA ALA A 225 -11.63 -12.76 -7.90
C ALA A 225 -10.73 -13.29 -6.77
N GLY A 226 -11.08 -12.99 -5.52
CA GLY A 226 -10.33 -13.37 -4.33
C GLY A 226 -9.10 -12.49 -4.03
N HIS A 227 -8.92 -11.36 -4.74
CA HIS A 227 -7.81 -10.41 -4.55
C HIS A 227 -8.32 -8.99 -4.27
N GLU A 228 -9.53 -8.85 -3.73
CA GLU A 228 -10.15 -7.55 -3.46
C GLU A 228 -9.41 -6.73 -2.37
N ASN A 229 -8.61 -7.37 -1.55
CA ASN A 229 -7.96 -6.79 -0.37
C ASN A 229 -6.42 -6.89 -0.38
N HIS A 230 -5.82 -7.30 -1.49
CA HIS A 230 -4.37 -7.40 -1.59
C HIS A 230 -3.89 -7.43 -3.05
N PHE A 231 -2.64 -7.06 -3.25
CA PHE A 231 -1.90 -7.42 -4.45
C PHE A 231 -1.27 -8.79 -4.25
N HIS A 232 -1.55 -9.73 -5.14
CA HIS A 232 -0.76 -10.93 -5.31
C HIS A 232 0.31 -10.66 -6.36
N LEU A 233 1.57 -10.78 -5.98
CA LEU A 233 2.73 -10.49 -6.81
C LEU A 233 3.60 -11.74 -6.89
N ASP A 234 3.92 -12.24 -8.09
CA ASP A 234 4.73 -13.44 -8.24
C ASP A 234 5.72 -13.39 -9.42
N VAL A 235 6.65 -14.34 -9.41
CA VAL A 235 7.62 -14.58 -10.47
C VAL A 235 7.45 -15.98 -11.10
N GLY A 236 6.21 -16.45 -11.19
CA GLY A 236 5.88 -17.75 -11.77
C GLY A 236 6.14 -17.84 -13.26
N VAL A 237 5.89 -19.05 -13.81
CA VAL A 237 6.12 -19.36 -15.24
C VAL A 237 5.20 -18.61 -16.19
N TRP A 238 4.06 -18.12 -15.71
CA TRP A 238 3.06 -17.44 -16.51
C TRP A 238 3.09 -15.95 -16.29
N ARG A 239 3.01 -15.18 -17.36
CA ARG A 239 2.81 -13.74 -17.28
C ARG A 239 1.32 -13.44 -17.30
N TYR A 240 0.85 -12.71 -16.28
CA TYR A 240 -0.55 -12.27 -16.19
C TYR A 240 -0.68 -11.01 -15.33
N LEU A 241 -1.64 -10.16 -15.69
CA LEU A 241 -2.03 -9.00 -14.93
C LEU A 241 -3.56 -8.91 -14.96
N THR A 242 -4.17 -8.85 -13.77
CA THR A 242 -5.61 -8.62 -13.61
C THR A 242 -5.85 -7.69 -12.44
N MET A 243 -6.19 -6.46 -12.75
CA MET A 243 -6.65 -5.43 -11.83
C MET A 243 -7.74 -4.63 -12.51
N GLU A 244 -8.69 -4.10 -11.75
CA GLU A 244 -9.71 -3.23 -12.34
C GLU A 244 -9.07 -1.96 -12.88
N ALA A 245 -9.60 -1.48 -14.00
CA ALA A 245 -9.20 -0.20 -14.55
C ALA A 245 -9.57 0.92 -13.56
N VAL A 246 -8.63 1.79 -13.31
CA VAL A 246 -8.83 2.99 -12.50
C VAL A 246 -9.32 4.10 -13.41
N ARG A 247 -10.34 4.82 -12.97
CA ARG A 247 -10.91 5.98 -13.67
C ARG A 247 -10.31 7.26 -13.14
#